data_5037998feeb2a6496a2a56ad50b7ef48
#
_entry.id   5037998feeb2a6496a2a56ad50b7ef48
#
_cell.length_a   1.000
_cell.length_b   1.000
_cell.length_c   1.000
_cell.angle_alpha   90.00
_cell.angle_beta   90.00
_cell.angle_gamma   90.00
#
_symmetry.space_group_name_H-M   'P 1'
#
loop_
_entity.id
_entity.type
_entity.pdbx_description
1 polymer ?
#
loop_
_entity_poly.entity_id
_entity_poly.type
_entity_poly.pdbx_seq_one_letter_code
_entity_poly.pdbx_strand_id
1 'polypeptide(L)'
;MVGLHFFNPVPQMKLVEVVRAAETSEETVAKALGFVKSIGKAPAVCKDTPGFIVNRLLLPYMMEAVRLLERDVAEARDIDTAMKLGAGYPMGPFELCDYVGLDTIKFIVDGWYKEGEGLQGNKLFAASKKLDELVAAGHLGVKTGRGFYDYSKK
;
A
#
# COMPACT_ATOMS: atom_id res chain seq x y z
N MET A 1 23.96 -7.92 -4.02
CA MET A 1 22.66 -7.78 -4.72
C MET A 1 21.97 -6.51 -4.22
N VAL A 2 21.08 -5.85 -5.00
CA VAL A 2 20.26 -4.71 -4.58
C VAL A 2 18.91 -4.82 -5.27
N GLY A 3 17.82 -4.51 -4.56
CA GLY A 3 16.49 -4.47 -5.13
C GLY A 3 16.14 -3.07 -5.64
N LEU A 4 15.33 -2.98 -6.70
CA LEU A 4 14.74 -1.73 -7.18
C LEU A 4 13.22 -1.93 -7.25
N HIS A 5 12.51 -1.28 -6.33
CA HIS A 5 11.05 -1.36 -6.25
C HIS A 5 10.44 -0.14 -6.94
N PHE A 6 9.79 -0.38 -8.07
CA PHE A 6 9.07 0.61 -8.86
C PHE A 6 7.60 0.65 -8.46
N PHE A 7 6.95 1.78 -8.66
CA PHE A 7 5.53 1.98 -8.41
C PHE A 7 4.74 2.06 -9.71
N ASN A 8 3.58 1.44 -9.75
CA ASN A 8 2.70 1.48 -10.92
C ASN A 8 1.81 2.73 -10.90
N PRO A 9 1.57 3.34 -12.07
CA PRO A 9 2.17 3.04 -13.38
C PRO A 9 3.60 3.60 -13.48
N VAL A 10 4.56 2.73 -13.84
CA VAL A 10 6.00 3.04 -13.81
C VAL A 10 6.38 4.33 -14.56
N PRO A 11 5.82 4.67 -15.74
CA PRO A 11 6.20 5.90 -16.43
C PRO A 11 5.85 7.19 -15.64
N GLN A 12 4.78 7.17 -14.86
CA GLN A 12 4.27 8.34 -14.13
C GLN A 12 4.87 8.48 -12.73
N MET A 13 5.10 7.35 -12.05
CA MET A 13 5.58 7.34 -10.68
C MET A 13 7.09 7.62 -10.62
N LYS A 14 7.47 8.69 -9.92
CA LYS A 14 8.87 9.13 -9.87
C LYS A 14 9.72 8.37 -8.86
N LEU A 15 9.12 7.80 -7.81
CA LEU A 15 9.83 7.11 -6.75
C LEU A 15 10.32 5.73 -7.19
N VAL A 16 11.56 5.40 -6.79
CA VAL A 16 12.08 4.02 -6.77
C VAL A 16 12.70 3.77 -5.41
N GLU A 17 12.22 2.77 -4.69
CA GLU A 17 12.86 2.32 -3.46
C GLU A 17 14.06 1.44 -3.82
N VAL A 18 15.24 1.85 -3.34
CA VAL A 18 16.51 1.12 -3.50
C VAL A 18 16.71 0.25 -2.27
N VAL A 19 16.43 -1.03 -2.41
CA VAL A 19 16.38 -1.98 -1.30
C VAL A 19 17.73 -2.65 -1.14
N ARG A 20 18.39 -2.42 0.00
CA ARG A 20 19.66 -3.04 0.32
C ARG A 20 19.49 -4.25 1.25
N ALA A 21 19.95 -5.40 0.79
CA ALA A 21 20.10 -6.58 1.62
C ALA A 21 21.35 -6.47 2.52
N ALA A 22 21.51 -7.40 3.46
CA ALA A 22 22.63 -7.35 4.42
C ALA A 22 24.01 -7.36 3.73
N GLU A 23 24.15 -8.08 2.62
CA GLU A 23 25.42 -8.22 1.87
C GLU A 23 25.58 -7.16 0.76
N THR A 24 24.67 -6.19 0.66
CA THR A 24 24.79 -5.15 -0.38
C THR A 24 25.90 -4.17 -0.06
N SER A 25 26.94 -4.11 -0.90
CA SER A 25 28.05 -3.17 -0.73
C SER A 25 27.63 -1.74 -1.01
N GLU A 26 28.32 -0.76 -0.38
CA GLU A 26 28.10 0.69 -0.62
C GLU A 26 28.30 1.05 -2.11
N GLU A 27 29.26 0.41 -2.80
CA GLU A 27 29.47 0.60 -4.23
C GLU A 27 28.24 0.18 -5.04
N THR A 28 27.62 -0.95 -4.69
CA THR A 28 26.39 -1.41 -5.36
C THR A 28 25.24 -0.46 -5.14
N VAL A 29 25.08 0.06 -3.92
CA VAL A 29 24.08 1.09 -3.61
C VAL A 29 24.35 2.35 -4.43
N ALA A 30 25.57 2.84 -4.48
CA ALA A 30 25.92 4.04 -5.25
C ALA A 30 25.61 3.88 -6.74
N LYS A 31 25.94 2.71 -7.34
CA LYS A 31 25.58 2.40 -8.73
C LYS A 31 24.07 2.39 -8.96
N ALA A 32 23.29 1.78 -8.05
CA ALA A 32 21.84 1.74 -8.12
C ALA A 32 21.24 3.15 -8.04
N LEU A 33 21.72 3.99 -7.12
CA LEU A 33 21.31 5.39 -7.01
C LEU A 33 21.59 6.19 -8.28
N GLY A 34 22.80 6.00 -8.87
CA GLY A 34 23.19 6.61 -10.14
C GLY A 34 22.24 6.18 -11.27
N PHE A 35 21.95 4.89 -11.37
CA PHE A 35 21.03 4.35 -12.37
C PHE A 35 19.62 4.95 -12.21
N VAL A 36 19.05 4.93 -10.99
CA VAL A 36 17.71 5.47 -10.74
C VAL A 36 17.62 6.95 -11.16
N LYS A 37 18.63 7.74 -10.82
CA LYS A 37 18.70 9.16 -11.25
C LYS A 37 18.84 9.31 -12.76
N SER A 38 19.63 8.46 -13.43
CA SER A 38 19.85 8.54 -14.87
C SER A 38 18.59 8.28 -15.70
N ILE A 39 17.62 7.53 -15.16
CA ILE A 39 16.32 7.30 -15.78
C ILE A 39 15.24 8.32 -15.35
N GLY A 40 15.65 9.44 -14.74
CA GLY A 40 14.77 10.54 -14.35
C GLY A 40 13.87 10.27 -13.13
N LYS A 41 14.25 9.30 -12.28
CA LYS A 41 13.50 8.96 -11.08
C LYS A 41 14.21 9.38 -9.80
N ALA A 42 13.45 9.47 -8.71
CA ALA A 42 13.93 9.83 -7.38
C ALA A 42 14.15 8.56 -6.54
N PRO A 43 15.37 8.26 -6.10
CA PRO A 43 15.63 7.09 -5.26
C PRO A 43 15.37 7.38 -3.79
N ALA A 44 14.84 6.40 -3.05
CA ALA A 44 14.83 6.33 -1.59
C ALA A 44 15.47 5.01 -1.15
N VAL A 45 16.46 5.07 -0.26
CA VAL A 45 17.16 3.86 0.21
C VAL A 45 16.47 3.29 1.44
N CYS A 46 16.27 1.97 1.46
CA CYS A 46 15.75 1.25 2.61
C CYS A 46 16.42 -0.11 2.78
N LYS A 47 16.20 -0.73 3.94
CA LYS A 47 16.57 -2.13 4.17
C LYS A 47 15.53 -3.07 3.57
N ASP A 48 15.92 -4.30 3.33
CA ASP A 48 15.04 -5.38 2.90
C ASP A 48 14.19 -5.85 4.10
N THR A 49 13.01 -5.27 4.19
CA THR A 49 12.01 -5.57 5.23
C THR A 49 10.61 -5.59 4.60
N PRO A 50 9.62 -6.30 5.18
CA PRO A 50 8.29 -6.38 4.61
C PRO A 50 7.67 -5.01 4.32
N GLY A 51 7.36 -4.77 3.03
CA GLY A 51 6.72 -3.55 2.55
C GLY A 51 7.62 -2.33 2.37
N PHE A 52 8.91 -2.50 2.59
CA PHE A 52 9.93 -1.44 2.47
C PHE A 52 9.53 -0.17 3.23
N ILE A 53 9.37 0.98 2.56
CA ILE A 53 8.91 2.22 3.18
C ILE A 53 7.44 2.47 2.90
N VAL A 54 7.07 2.57 1.62
CA VAL A 54 5.73 3.05 1.23
C VAL A 54 4.64 2.07 1.66
N ASN A 55 4.74 0.81 1.25
CA ASN A 55 3.71 -0.17 1.60
C ASN A 55 3.66 -0.42 3.11
N ARG A 56 4.82 -0.38 3.78
CA ARG A 56 4.92 -0.54 5.24
C ARG A 56 4.14 0.52 6.03
N LEU A 57 4.07 1.74 5.52
CA LEU A 57 3.31 2.84 6.11
C LEU A 57 1.87 2.90 5.61
N LEU A 58 1.67 2.57 4.33
CA LEU A 58 0.39 2.71 3.66
C LEU A 58 -0.64 1.67 4.10
N LEU A 59 -0.24 0.41 4.25
CA LEU A 59 -1.17 -0.66 4.62
C LEU A 59 -1.81 -0.44 6.01
N PRO A 60 -1.05 -0.14 7.08
CA PRO A 60 -1.66 0.20 8.37
C PRO A 60 -2.58 1.42 8.32
N TYR A 61 -2.20 2.44 7.55
CA TYR A 61 -3.04 3.61 7.33
C TYR A 61 -4.38 3.22 6.69
N MET A 62 -4.37 2.44 5.62
CA MET A 62 -5.60 1.96 5.00
C MET A 62 -6.44 1.10 5.95
N MET A 63 -5.80 0.20 6.71
CA MET A 63 -6.52 -0.64 7.69
C MET A 63 -7.12 0.20 8.82
N GLU A 64 -6.47 1.27 9.28
CA GLU A 64 -7.06 2.15 10.28
C GLU A 64 -8.23 2.94 9.72
N ALA A 65 -8.19 3.36 8.46
CA ALA A 65 -9.34 3.97 7.79
C ALA A 65 -10.55 3.00 7.76
N VAL A 66 -10.32 1.72 7.44
CA VAL A 66 -11.39 0.72 7.48
C VAL A 66 -11.93 0.52 8.90
N ARG A 67 -11.07 0.55 9.93
CA ARG A 67 -11.52 0.46 11.33
C ARG A 67 -12.33 1.69 11.77
N LEU A 68 -12.02 2.89 11.25
CA LEU A 68 -12.85 4.09 11.49
C LEU A 68 -14.26 3.89 10.93
N LEU A 69 -14.37 3.34 9.71
CA LEU A 69 -15.65 3.01 9.09
C LEU A 69 -16.40 1.93 9.91
N GLU A 70 -15.72 0.87 10.34
CA GLU A 70 -16.33 -0.20 11.15
C GLU A 70 -16.86 0.28 12.51
N ARG A 71 -16.26 1.33 13.05
CA ARG A 71 -16.67 1.96 14.32
C ARG A 71 -17.70 3.09 14.13
N ASP A 72 -18.23 3.26 12.92
CA ASP A 72 -19.19 4.32 12.57
C ASP A 72 -18.71 5.74 12.96
N VAL A 73 -17.37 5.97 12.93
CA VAL A 73 -16.79 7.28 13.21
C VAL A 73 -17.07 8.26 12.07
N ALA A 74 -17.00 7.76 10.82
CA ALA A 74 -17.35 8.54 9.63
C ALA A 74 -17.63 7.58 8.44
N GLU A 75 -18.36 8.08 7.46
CA GLU A 75 -18.60 7.37 6.20
C GLU A 75 -17.33 7.30 5.33
N ALA A 76 -17.23 6.27 4.48
CA ALA A 76 -16.08 6.08 3.62
C ALA A 76 -15.75 7.32 2.76
N ARG A 77 -16.78 7.99 2.23
CA ARG A 77 -16.62 9.21 1.42
C ARG A 77 -16.05 10.39 2.20
N ASP A 78 -16.45 10.53 3.45
CA ASP A 78 -16.00 11.63 4.31
C ASP A 78 -14.54 11.40 4.72
N ILE A 79 -14.16 10.14 5.02
CA ILE A 79 -12.78 9.79 5.31
C ILE A 79 -11.89 10.04 4.08
N ASP A 80 -12.30 9.61 2.88
CA ASP A 80 -11.58 9.88 1.63
C ASP A 80 -11.44 11.38 1.37
N THR A 81 -12.51 12.14 1.56
CA THR A 81 -12.50 13.60 1.40
C THR A 81 -11.55 14.26 2.40
N ALA A 82 -11.61 13.86 3.67
CA ALA A 82 -10.73 14.39 4.70
C ALA A 82 -9.25 14.15 4.39
N MET A 83 -8.90 12.95 3.93
CA MET A 83 -7.52 12.62 3.60
C MET A 83 -7.03 13.31 2.32
N LYS A 84 -7.88 13.47 1.32
CA LYS A 84 -7.53 14.23 0.11
C LYS A 84 -7.34 15.70 0.39
N LEU A 85 -8.26 16.33 1.10
CA LEU A 85 -8.26 17.79 1.29
C LEU A 85 -7.50 18.23 2.54
N GLY A 86 -7.49 17.43 3.59
CA GLY A 86 -6.82 17.75 4.85
C GLY A 86 -5.35 17.32 4.90
N ALA A 87 -5.00 16.20 4.25
CA ALA A 87 -3.63 15.67 4.24
C ALA A 87 -2.94 15.74 2.86
N GLY A 88 -3.65 16.18 1.81
CA GLY A 88 -3.08 16.35 0.48
C GLY A 88 -2.84 15.04 -0.29
N TYR A 89 -3.49 13.95 0.08
CA TYR A 89 -3.37 12.70 -0.66
C TYR A 89 -4.09 12.79 -2.02
N PRO A 90 -3.51 12.21 -3.10
CA PRO A 90 -4.15 12.24 -4.42
C PRO A 90 -5.41 11.36 -4.48
N MET A 91 -5.47 10.33 -3.64
CA MET A 91 -6.61 9.42 -3.46
C MET A 91 -6.88 9.23 -1.98
N GLY A 92 -8.15 9.10 -1.61
CA GLY A 92 -8.51 8.69 -0.25
C GLY A 92 -8.23 7.20 -0.01
N PRO A 93 -8.22 6.74 1.25
CA PRO A 93 -7.85 5.36 1.59
C PRO A 93 -8.77 4.31 0.96
N PHE A 94 -10.07 4.56 0.85
CA PHE A 94 -11.02 3.62 0.26
C PHE A 94 -10.93 3.60 -1.27
N GLU A 95 -10.78 4.77 -1.91
CA GLU A 95 -10.49 4.86 -3.34
C GLU A 95 -9.22 4.07 -3.69
N LEU A 96 -8.18 4.20 -2.87
CA LEU A 96 -6.91 3.49 -3.05
C LEU A 96 -7.06 1.99 -2.81
N CYS A 97 -7.80 1.58 -1.77
CA CYS A 97 -8.11 0.17 -1.51
C CYS A 97 -8.78 -0.48 -2.73
N ASP A 98 -9.82 0.16 -3.27
CA ASP A 98 -10.55 -0.34 -4.42
C ASP A 98 -9.71 -0.34 -5.71
N TYR A 99 -8.78 0.63 -5.85
CA TYR A 99 -7.87 0.70 -6.98
C TYR A 99 -6.81 -0.42 -6.95
N VAL A 100 -6.21 -0.68 -5.79
CA VAL A 100 -5.21 -1.76 -5.59
C VAL A 100 -5.85 -3.14 -5.71
N GLY A 101 -7.06 -3.26 -5.21
CA GLY A 101 -7.81 -4.52 -5.11
C GLY A 101 -7.79 -5.08 -3.68
N LEU A 102 -8.98 -5.34 -3.16
CA LEU A 102 -9.18 -5.73 -1.76
C LEU A 102 -8.59 -7.11 -1.44
N ASP A 103 -8.61 -8.04 -2.40
CA ASP A 103 -7.96 -9.35 -2.29
C ASP A 103 -6.43 -9.21 -2.17
N THR A 104 -5.83 -8.31 -2.96
CA THR A 104 -4.39 -8.02 -2.88
C THR A 104 -4.02 -7.45 -1.52
N ILE A 105 -4.78 -6.48 -1.04
CA ILE A 105 -4.57 -5.87 0.28
C ILE A 105 -4.70 -6.94 1.37
N LYS A 106 -5.79 -7.73 1.33
CA LYS A 106 -6.02 -8.82 2.30
C LYS A 106 -4.87 -9.83 2.30
N PHE A 107 -4.42 -10.26 1.13
CA PHE A 107 -3.30 -11.19 1.01
C PHE A 107 -2.04 -10.65 1.70
N ILE A 108 -1.72 -9.37 1.47
CA ILE A 108 -0.54 -8.73 2.06
C ILE A 108 -0.66 -8.62 3.59
N VAL A 109 -1.78 -8.07 4.09
CA VAL A 109 -1.95 -7.87 5.53
C VAL A 109 -2.03 -9.18 6.30
N ASP A 110 -2.71 -10.20 5.75
CA ASP A 110 -2.76 -11.54 6.33
C ASP A 110 -1.36 -12.19 6.37
N GLY A 111 -0.59 -12.09 5.28
CA GLY A 111 0.78 -12.59 5.22
C GLY A 111 1.68 -11.90 6.25
N TRP A 112 1.62 -10.58 6.35
CA TRP A 112 2.40 -9.85 7.34
C TRP A 112 1.99 -10.17 8.77
N TYR A 113 0.70 -10.29 9.05
CA TYR A 113 0.19 -10.64 10.37
C TYR A 113 0.60 -12.05 10.80
N LYS A 114 0.59 -13.01 9.87
CA LYS A 114 0.89 -14.43 10.16
C LYS A 114 2.40 -14.71 10.21
N GLU A 115 3.16 -14.19 9.24
CA GLU A 115 4.52 -14.64 8.95
C GLU A 115 5.52 -13.49 8.73
N GLY A 116 5.06 -12.23 8.71
CA GLY A 116 5.93 -11.08 8.43
C GLY A 116 7.01 -10.90 9.48
N GLU A 117 8.27 -10.88 9.08
CA GLU A 117 9.40 -10.65 9.98
C GLU A 117 9.23 -9.32 10.76
N GLY A 118 9.23 -9.40 12.07
CA GLY A 118 9.00 -8.26 12.97
C GLY A 118 7.57 -7.70 12.95
N LEU A 119 6.62 -8.35 12.25
CA LEU A 119 5.23 -7.91 12.12
C LEU A 119 4.23 -8.93 12.67
N GLN A 120 4.66 -10.15 12.86
CA GLN A 120 3.82 -11.26 13.27
C GLN A 120 2.99 -10.93 14.53
N GLY A 121 1.68 -11.12 14.45
CA GLY A 121 0.74 -10.83 15.54
C GLY A 121 0.51 -9.34 15.82
N ASN A 122 1.11 -8.44 15.07
CA ASN A 122 0.91 -7.00 15.26
C ASN A 122 -0.45 -6.57 14.71
N LYS A 123 -1.32 -6.13 15.60
CA LYS A 123 -2.71 -5.73 15.28
C LYS A 123 -2.85 -4.62 14.24
N LEU A 124 -1.80 -3.83 14.00
CA LEU A 124 -1.81 -2.83 12.91
C LEU A 124 -2.00 -3.47 11.53
N PHE A 125 -1.56 -4.74 11.38
CA PHE A 125 -1.66 -5.50 10.12
C PHE A 125 -2.76 -6.55 10.14
N ALA A 126 -3.54 -6.65 11.21
CA ALA A 126 -4.69 -7.54 11.22
C ALA A 126 -5.72 -7.08 10.18
N ALA A 127 -6.19 -7.99 9.33
CA ALA A 127 -7.31 -7.71 8.44
C ALA A 127 -8.54 -7.31 9.26
N SER A 128 -9.35 -6.41 8.70
CA SER A 128 -10.60 -6.00 9.31
C SER A 128 -11.74 -6.93 8.87
N LYS A 129 -12.76 -7.07 9.70
CA LYS A 129 -13.96 -7.84 9.37
C LYS A 129 -14.61 -7.34 8.08
N LYS A 130 -14.68 -6.03 7.90
CA LYS A 130 -15.25 -5.42 6.69
C LYS A 130 -14.47 -5.78 5.41
N LEU A 131 -13.14 -5.81 5.48
CA LEU A 131 -12.31 -6.26 4.36
C LEU A 131 -12.57 -7.73 4.05
N ASP A 132 -12.65 -8.59 5.08
CA ASP A 132 -12.94 -10.01 4.94
C ASP A 132 -14.30 -10.25 4.27
N GLU A 133 -15.34 -9.53 4.70
CA GLU A 133 -16.69 -9.61 4.15
C GLU A 133 -16.73 -9.21 2.66
N LEU A 134 -16.07 -8.11 2.30
CA LEU A 134 -16.02 -7.64 0.91
C LEU A 134 -15.30 -8.62 0.00
N VAL A 135 -14.16 -9.14 0.44
CA VAL A 135 -13.39 -10.14 -0.34
C VAL A 135 -14.17 -11.44 -0.48
N ALA A 136 -14.80 -11.93 0.58
CA ALA A 136 -15.64 -13.13 0.53
C ALA A 136 -16.84 -12.98 -0.40
N ALA A 137 -17.41 -11.78 -0.52
CA ALA A 137 -18.49 -11.45 -1.44
C ALA A 137 -18.04 -11.25 -2.90
N GLY A 138 -16.73 -11.33 -3.19
CA GLY A 138 -16.18 -11.07 -4.53
C GLY A 138 -16.14 -9.58 -4.90
N HIS A 139 -16.36 -8.68 -3.95
CA HIS A 139 -16.26 -7.23 -4.13
C HIS A 139 -14.80 -6.79 -3.98
N LEU A 140 -14.02 -6.93 -5.06
CA LEU A 140 -12.56 -6.76 -5.02
C LEU A 140 -12.07 -5.36 -5.44
N GLY A 141 -12.99 -4.41 -5.59
CA GLY A 141 -12.68 -3.04 -6.01
C GLY A 141 -12.98 -2.78 -7.48
N VAL A 142 -12.24 -1.85 -8.07
CA VAL A 142 -12.44 -1.39 -9.47
C VAL A 142 -12.45 -2.56 -10.46
N LYS A 143 -11.56 -3.52 -10.30
CA LYS A 143 -11.43 -4.68 -11.22
C LYS A 143 -12.66 -5.59 -11.31
N THR A 144 -13.52 -5.58 -10.28
CA THR A 144 -14.79 -6.34 -10.27
C THR A 144 -16.01 -5.42 -10.33
N GLY A 145 -15.81 -4.11 -10.53
CA GLY A 145 -16.87 -3.10 -10.58
C GLY A 145 -17.48 -2.77 -9.23
N ARG A 146 -17.01 -3.38 -8.15
CA ARG A 146 -17.50 -3.14 -6.78
C ARG A 146 -16.43 -3.45 -5.74
N GLY A 147 -16.33 -2.57 -4.74
CA GLY A 147 -15.49 -2.71 -3.56
C GLY A 147 -16.14 -1.96 -2.40
N PHE A 148 -15.43 -1.03 -1.78
CA PHE A 148 -16.03 -0.06 -0.85
C PHE A 148 -17.02 0.84 -1.59
N TYR A 149 -16.78 1.10 -2.87
CA TYR A 149 -17.67 1.84 -3.76
C TYR A 149 -18.25 0.95 -4.86
N ASP A 150 -19.33 1.44 -5.48
CA ASP A 150 -19.95 0.83 -6.65
C ASP A 150 -19.47 1.57 -7.92
N TYR A 151 -18.78 0.87 -8.79
CA TYR A 151 -18.23 1.36 -10.06
C TYR A 151 -19.04 0.90 -11.29
N SER A 152 -20.16 0.18 -11.07
CA SER A 152 -20.98 -0.37 -12.15
C SER A 152 -21.77 0.69 -12.92
N LYS A 153 -21.88 1.91 -12.36
CA LYS A 153 -22.64 3.02 -12.94
C LYS A 153 -21.68 4.11 -13.45
N LYS A 154 -20.85 3.77 -14.43
CA LYS A 154 -20.12 4.77 -15.22
C LYS A 154 -20.61 4.75 -16.65
#